data_b953f26c2d88aa8b14d908550222b43c
#
_entry.id   b953f26c2d88aa8b14d908550222b43c
#
_cell.length_a   1.000
_cell.length_b   1.000
_cell.length_c   1.000
_cell.angle_alpha   90.00
_cell.angle_beta   90.00
_cell.angle_gamma   90.00
#
_symmetry.space_group_name_H-M   'P 1'
#
loop_
_entity.id
_entity.type
_entity.pdbx_description
1 polymer ?
#
loop_
_entity_poly.entity_id
_entity_poly.type
_entity_poly.pdbx_seq_one_letter_code
_entity_poly.pdbx_strand_id
1 'polypeptide(L)'
;MIIVLKNENAQLMINKLEKHFASDHQVFVHNNRVAIQGAHPADLTDEERAQASQIITDVPKAVQASRLFHPEDTIIKTPHSVIGGDHFTLMAGPCSVESAEHVMKMAKVAKDAGATVLRGGAFKPRTSPYSFQGLGKEGLVDLRKAADHFGLDVITEVMDDEHVPLVEQFTDIFQIGARNMQNFSLLKAVGKTQTPVMLKRGMSATVDDVLNATEYIAAGGNHQIMIAERGIRTFDNKYTRNTFDAGVIPVLQKLTHYPVIADPSHAAGHTEFVTPLALAGTAAGASGLIVEIHDDPAHALSDGPQALQPDQFKTMVKKVNAVRKALQAFN
;
A
#
# COMPACT_ATOMS: atom_id res chain seq x y z
N MET A 1 -23.98 10.23 -4.54
CA MET A 1 -24.53 9.04 -5.25
C MET A 1 -23.55 8.50 -6.28
N ILE A 2 -23.68 7.22 -6.66
CA ILE A 2 -22.99 6.65 -7.83
C ILE A 2 -24.03 6.22 -8.85
N ILE A 3 -23.86 6.63 -10.10
CA ILE A 3 -24.72 6.28 -11.23
C ILE A 3 -23.96 5.25 -12.06
N VAL A 4 -24.56 4.09 -12.27
CA VAL A 4 -24.07 3.07 -13.22
C VAL A 4 -24.85 3.26 -14.50
N LEU A 5 -24.19 3.68 -15.56
CA LEU A 5 -24.81 3.95 -16.84
C LEU A 5 -25.02 2.65 -17.65
N LYS A 6 -26.05 2.65 -18.50
CA LYS A 6 -26.19 1.65 -19.56
C LYS A 6 -25.04 1.82 -20.55
N ASN A 7 -24.51 0.72 -21.11
CA ASN A 7 -23.35 0.77 -21.99
C ASN A 7 -23.58 1.56 -23.29
N GLU A 8 -24.84 1.58 -23.76
CA GLU A 8 -25.22 2.34 -24.95
C GLU A 8 -25.19 3.86 -24.62
N ASN A 9 -24.31 4.61 -25.27
CA ASN A 9 -24.13 6.06 -25.09
C ASN A 9 -23.55 6.49 -23.73
N ALA A 10 -22.88 5.60 -22.98
CA ALA A 10 -22.32 5.95 -21.67
C ALA A 10 -21.42 7.20 -21.71
N GLN A 11 -20.52 7.33 -22.70
CA GLN A 11 -19.63 8.49 -22.81
C GLN A 11 -20.38 9.81 -23.03
N LEU A 12 -21.44 9.81 -23.83
CA LEU A 12 -22.26 11.01 -24.04
C LEU A 12 -22.94 11.44 -22.74
N MET A 13 -23.45 10.46 -21.97
CA MET A 13 -24.11 10.73 -20.70
C MET A 13 -23.13 11.15 -19.60
N ILE A 14 -21.93 10.59 -19.56
CA ILE A 14 -20.83 11.03 -18.69
C ILE A 14 -20.58 12.53 -18.90
N ASN A 15 -20.36 12.94 -20.13
CA ASN A 15 -20.10 14.35 -20.46
C ASN A 15 -21.27 15.29 -20.05
N LYS A 16 -22.52 14.81 -20.15
CA LYS A 16 -23.69 15.54 -19.68
C LYS A 16 -23.73 15.69 -18.17
N LEU A 17 -23.49 14.59 -17.44
CA LEU A 17 -23.45 14.58 -15.98
C LEU A 17 -22.31 15.46 -15.43
N GLU A 18 -21.10 15.37 -16.02
CA GLU A 18 -20.00 16.26 -15.67
C GLU A 18 -20.39 17.72 -15.84
N LYS A 19 -20.95 18.08 -16.99
CA LYS A 19 -21.39 19.46 -17.26
C LYS A 19 -22.51 19.92 -16.31
N HIS A 20 -23.45 19.03 -15.97
CA HIS A 20 -24.58 19.35 -15.09
C HIS A 20 -24.10 19.61 -13.65
N PHE A 21 -23.20 18.79 -13.13
CA PHE A 21 -22.85 18.77 -11.71
C PHE A 21 -21.52 19.47 -11.36
N ALA A 22 -20.63 19.73 -12.33
CA ALA A 22 -19.27 20.23 -12.05
C ALA A 22 -19.22 21.60 -11.37
N SER A 23 -20.27 22.42 -11.45
CA SER A 23 -20.33 23.74 -10.80
C SER A 23 -20.48 23.64 -9.27
N ASP A 24 -21.20 22.61 -8.78
CA ASP A 24 -21.64 22.52 -7.39
C ASP A 24 -21.17 21.26 -6.67
N HIS A 25 -20.67 20.27 -7.42
CA HIS A 25 -20.29 18.95 -6.92
C HIS A 25 -18.95 18.46 -7.47
N GLN A 26 -18.27 17.60 -6.70
CA GLN A 26 -17.16 16.83 -7.24
C GLN A 26 -17.72 15.62 -8.00
N VAL A 27 -17.26 15.47 -9.24
CA VAL A 27 -17.66 14.38 -10.14
C VAL A 27 -16.45 13.52 -10.45
N PHE A 28 -16.58 12.22 -10.25
CA PHE A 28 -15.55 11.23 -10.58
C PHE A 28 -16.11 10.23 -11.57
N VAL A 29 -15.29 9.78 -12.51
CA VAL A 29 -15.68 8.85 -13.56
C VAL A 29 -14.75 7.62 -13.54
N HIS A 30 -15.36 6.43 -13.59
CA HIS A 30 -14.67 5.18 -13.79
C HIS A 30 -15.49 4.28 -14.71
N ASN A 31 -14.99 3.99 -15.92
CA ASN A 31 -15.72 3.24 -16.95
C ASN A 31 -17.14 3.84 -17.18
N ASN A 32 -18.18 3.06 -16.92
CA ASN A 32 -19.58 3.49 -17.01
C ASN A 32 -20.18 3.96 -15.66
N ARG A 33 -19.35 4.25 -14.66
CA ARG A 33 -19.77 4.71 -13.34
C ARG A 33 -19.40 6.17 -13.13
N VAL A 34 -20.38 6.96 -12.69
CA VAL A 34 -20.19 8.37 -12.36
C VAL A 34 -20.55 8.56 -10.90
N ALA A 35 -19.59 8.96 -10.09
CA ALA A 35 -19.80 9.30 -8.69
C ALA A 35 -19.92 10.82 -8.55
N ILE A 36 -20.97 11.29 -7.89
CA ILE A 36 -21.26 12.70 -7.68
C ILE A 36 -21.43 12.92 -6.18
N GLN A 37 -20.44 13.57 -5.57
CA GLN A 37 -20.47 13.82 -4.13
C GLN A 37 -21.51 14.87 -3.76
N GLY A 38 -22.30 14.58 -2.71
CA GLY A 38 -23.33 15.50 -2.20
C GLY A 38 -24.62 15.58 -3.04
N ALA A 39 -24.67 14.98 -4.22
CA ALA A 39 -25.87 14.95 -5.04
C ALA A 39 -26.84 13.83 -4.63
N HIS A 40 -28.12 14.07 -4.87
CA HIS A 40 -29.22 13.16 -4.60
C HIS A 40 -29.91 12.70 -5.91
N PRO A 41 -30.63 11.56 -5.93
CA PRO A 41 -31.36 11.13 -7.13
C PRO A 41 -32.39 12.13 -7.63
N ALA A 42 -32.90 13.02 -6.76
CA ALA A 42 -33.84 14.08 -7.15
C ALA A 42 -33.21 15.16 -8.05
N ASP A 43 -31.88 15.32 -7.97
CA ASP A 43 -31.14 16.32 -8.75
C ASP A 43 -30.95 15.89 -10.22
N LEU A 44 -31.22 14.61 -10.54
CA LEU A 44 -31.12 14.08 -11.91
C LEU A 44 -32.34 14.48 -12.74
N THR A 45 -32.11 14.85 -14.00
CA THR A 45 -33.15 14.95 -15.00
C THR A 45 -33.78 13.62 -15.35
N ASP A 46 -34.95 13.59 -15.95
CA ASP A 46 -35.61 12.34 -16.38
C ASP A 46 -34.76 11.58 -17.43
N GLU A 47 -34.07 12.32 -18.32
CA GLU A 47 -33.14 11.70 -19.30
C GLU A 47 -31.97 11.02 -18.61
N GLU A 48 -31.29 11.67 -17.68
CA GLU A 48 -30.15 11.11 -16.93
C GLU A 48 -30.56 9.90 -16.12
N ARG A 49 -31.73 9.96 -15.49
CA ARG A 49 -32.32 8.84 -14.74
C ARG A 49 -32.65 7.63 -15.63
N ALA A 50 -33.22 7.92 -16.83
CA ALA A 50 -33.57 6.87 -17.79
C ALA A 50 -32.34 6.14 -18.36
N GLN A 51 -31.16 6.78 -18.39
CA GLN A 51 -29.89 6.21 -18.85
C GLN A 51 -29.14 5.44 -17.74
N ALA A 52 -29.55 5.58 -16.49
CA ALA A 52 -28.98 4.77 -15.39
C ALA A 52 -29.51 3.33 -15.45
N SER A 53 -28.61 2.35 -15.32
CA SER A 53 -28.95 0.96 -15.04
C SER A 53 -29.13 0.75 -13.54
N GLN A 54 -28.38 1.54 -12.73
CA GLN A 54 -28.45 1.53 -11.27
C GLN A 54 -28.07 2.90 -10.72
N ILE A 55 -28.71 3.32 -9.63
CA ILE A 55 -28.33 4.48 -8.83
C ILE A 55 -28.08 4.00 -7.41
N ILE A 56 -26.85 4.19 -6.92
CA ILE A 56 -26.42 3.80 -5.58
C ILE A 56 -26.39 5.07 -4.72
N THR A 57 -27.14 5.09 -3.63
CA THR A 57 -27.28 6.26 -2.75
C THR A 57 -26.52 6.11 -1.44
N ASP A 58 -26.35 4.88 -0.96
CA ASP A 58 -25.53 4.59 0.22
C ASP A 58 -24.06 4.42 -0.24
N VAL A 59 -23.36 5.55 -0.29
CA VAL A 59 -22.00 5.64 -0.82
C VAL A 59 -21.04 6.05 0.31
N PRO A 60 -19.90 5.34 0.49
CA PRO A 60 -18.92 5.73 1.49
C PRO A 60 -18.29 7.08 1.17
N LYS A 61 -17.72 7.74 2.19
CA LYS A 61 -17.01 9.03 2.01
C LYS A 61 -15.79 8.86 1.08
N ALA A 62 -15.05 7.77 1.21
CA ALA A 62 -13.95 7.40 0.34
C ALA A 62 -14.50 6.73 -0.93
N VAL A 63 -15.09 7.52 -1.80
CA VAL A 63 -15.83 7.02 -2.96
C VAL A 63 -14.91 6.42 -4.01
N GLN A 64 -13.78 7.07 -4.30
CA GLN A 64 -12.83 6.60 -5.31
C GLN A 64 -12.14 5.31 -4.87
N ALA A 65 -11.93 5.11 -3.56
CA ALA A 65 -11.38 3.89 -3.00
C ALA A 65 -12.38 2.72 -2.99
N SER A 66 -13.67 2.98 -3.18
CA SER A 66 -14.73 1.98 -3.00
C SER A 66 -14.92 1.09 -4.22
N ARG A 67 -15.13 -0.22 -4.00
CA ARG A 67 -15.59 -1.14 -5.05
C ARG A 67 -16.96 -0.83 -5.60
N LEU A 68 -17.76 -0.03 -4.93
CA LEU A 68 -19.03 0.47 -5.50
C LEU A 68 -18.79 1.41 -6.69
N PHE A 69 -17.66 2.12 -6.68
CA PHE A 69 -17.26 3.02 -7.76
C PHE A 69 -16.29 2.33 -8.74
N HIS A 70 -15.29 1.63 -8.24
CA HIS A 70 -14.28 0.90 -9.01
C HIS A 70 -14.32 -0.59 -8.66
N PRO A 71 -15.14 -1.43 -9.38
CA PRO A 71 -15.36 -2.84 -9.02
C PRO A 71 -14.14 -3.75 -9.23
N GLU A 72 -13.32 -3.44 -10.26
CA GLU A 72 -12.19 -4.24 -10.67
C GLU A 72 -11.00 -4.03 -9.73
N ASP A 73 -10.11 -5.02 -9.59
CA ASP A 73 -8.89 -4.86 -8.82
C ASP A 73 -7.94 -3.86 -9.44
N THR A 74 -7.34 -3.00 -8.63
CA THR A 74 -6.22 -2.16 -9.06
C THR A 74 -4.99 -3.02 -9.26
N ILE A 75 -4.41 -2.92 -10.46
CA ILE A 75 -3.15 -3.57 -10.82
C ILE A 75 -2.07 -2.49 -10.98
N ILE A 76 -1.09 -2.51 -10.11
CA ILE A 76 0.05 -1.59 -10.13
C ILE A 76 1.20 -2.26 -10.86
N LYS A 77 1.76 -1.57 -11.85
CA LYS A 77 2.92 -2.05 -12.62
C LYS A 77 4.11 -1.14 -12.37
N THR A 78 5.20 -1.75 -11.96
CA THR A 78 6.52 -1.13 -11.81
C THR A 78 7.51 -1.81 -12.77
N PRO A 79 8.75 -1.32 -12.95
CA PRO A 79 9.70 -1.94 -13.87
C PRO A 79 9.92 -3.45 -13.69
N HIS A 80 9.86 -3.94 -12.46
CA HIS A 80 10.17 -5.34 -12.12
C HIS A 80 9.03 -6.08 -11.40
N SER A 81 7.89 -5.42 -11.13
CA SER A 81 6.79 -6.02 -10.33
C SER A 81 5.42 -5.75 -10.93
N VAL A 82 4.50 -6.66 -10.65
CA VAL A 82 3.05 -6.47 -10.83
C VAL A 82 2.38 -6.75 -9.49
N ILE A 83 1.62 -5.79 -8.96
CA ILE A 83 1.06 -5.83 -7.61
C ILE A 83 -0.46 -5.74 -7.70
N GLY A 84 -1.19 -6.67 -7.08
CA GLY A 84 -2.65 -6.73 -7.10
C GLY A 84 -3.20 -7.79 -8.05
N GLY A 85 -4.51 -8.02 -8.03
CA GLY A 85 -5.15 -9.13 -8.72
C GLY A 85 -4.59 -10.47 -8.24
N ASP A 86 -4.30 -11.37 -9.17
CA ASP A 86 -3.74 -12.71 -8.90
C ASP A 86 -2.23 -12.70 -8.59
N HIS A 87 -1.59 -11.53 -8.65
CA HIS A 87 -0.16 -11.39 -8.41
C HIS A 87 0.15 -11.27 -6.91
N PHE A 88 1.21 -11.98 -6.49
CA PHE A 88 1.72 -11.90 -5.13
C PHE A 88 3.12 -11.31 -5.14
N THR A 89 3.29 -10.17 -4.50
CA THR A 89 4.55 -9.44 -4.50
C THR A 89 5.28 -9.62 -3.18
N LEU A 90 6.56 -10.02 -3.24
CA LEU A 90 7.43 -10.11 -2.09
C LEU A 90 8.38 -8.90 -2.08
N MET A 91 8.28 -8.09 -1.02
CA MET A 91 9.13 -6.93 -0.77
C MET A 91 10.02 -7.23 0.43
N ALA A 92 11.34 -7.14 0.28
CA ALA A 92 12.27 -7.46 1.35
C ALA A 92 13.50 -6.55 1.33
N GLY A 93 14.11 -6.33 2.49
CA GLY A 93 15.33 -5.53 2.64
C GLY A 93 15.51 -5.08 4.09
N PRO A 94 16.56 -4.29 4.39
CA PRO A 94 16.85 -3.84 5.75
C PRO A 94 15.84 -2.78 6.22
N CYS A 95 15.64 -2.65 7.52
CA CYS A 95 14.84 -1.57 8.09
C CYS A 95 15.38 -0.20 7.68
N SER A 96 16.68 0.03 7.84
CA SER A 96 17.39 1.21 7.38
C SER A 96 18.54 0.84 6.45
N VAL A 97 18.83 1.74 5.51
CA VAL A 97 20.07 1.68 4.76
C VAL A 97 21.20 2.14 5.70
N GLU A 98 22.12 1.23 6.02
CA GLU A 98 23.20 1.47 6.99
C GLU A 98 24.56 1.69 6.31
N SER A 99 24.78 1.05 5.16
CA SER A 99 25.91 1.25 4.26
C SER A 99 25.61 0.70 2.87
N ALA A 100 26.37 1.14 1.88
CA ALA A 100 26.30 0.64 0.50
C ALA A 100 26.56 -0.89 0.44
N GLU A 101 27.53 -1.39 1.19
CA GLU A 101 27.88 -2.81 1.25
C GLU A 101 26.74 -3.65 1.84
N HIS A 102 26.17 -3.20 2.97
CA HIS A 102 25.08 -3.90 3.65
C HIS A 102 23.83 -3.96 2.75
N VAL A 103 23.39 -2.84 2.17
CA VAL A 103 22.19 -2.83 1.32
C VAL A 103 22.40 -3.69 0.06
N MET A 104 23.59 -3.70 -0.54
CA MET A 104 23.93 -4.57 -1.67
C MET A 104 23.81 -6.05 -1.30
N LYS A 105 24.32 -6.43 -0.13
CA LYS A 105 24.22 -7.80 0.40
C LYS A 105 22.75 -8.20 0.63
N MET A 106 21.94 -7.31 1.23
CA MET A 106 20.53 -7.58 1.49
C MET A 106 19.71 -7.63 0.20
N ALA A 107 20.02 -6.81 -0.79
CA ALA A 107 19.39 -6.87 -2.12
C ALA A 107 19.62 -8.22 -2.80
N LYS A 108 20.85 -8.77 -2.71
CA LYS A 108 21.13 -10.12 -3.21
C LYS A 108 20.30 -11.18 -2.48
N VAL A 109 20.23 -11.11 -1.15
CA VAL A 109 19.42 -12.05 -0.34
C VAL A 109 17.94 -11.98 -0.72
N ALA A 110 17.41 -10.78 -0.89
CA ALA A 110 16.03 -10.57 -1.31
C ALA A 110 15.77 -11.17 -2.70
N LYS A 111 16.63 -10.87 -3.68
CA LYS A 111 16.52 -11.39 -5.06
C LYS A 111 16.59 -12.90 -5.11
N ASP A 112 17.58 -13.50 -4.46
CA ASP A 112 17.80 -14.96 -4.44
C ASP A 112 16.62 -15.72 -3.82
N ALA A 113 15.85 -15.07 -2.95
CA ALA A 113 14.64 -15.64 -2.35
C ALA A 113 13.35 -15.35 -3.18
N GLY A 114 13.46 -14.62 -4.29
CA GLY A 114 12.35 -14.34 -5.18
C GLY A 114 11.60 -13.04 -4.89
N ALA A 115 12.16 -12.13 -4.08
CA ALA A 115 11.64 -10.78 -3.98
C ALA A 115 11.83 -10.02 -5.29
N THR A 116 10.86 -9.15 -5.61
CA THR A 116 10.91 -8.26 -6.77
C THR A 116 11.07 -6.79 -6.36
N VAL A 117 10.88 -6.49 -5.08
CA VAL A 117 11.01 -5.13 -4.54
C VAL A 117 12.00 -5.14 -3.37
N LEU A 118 13.01 -4.26 -3.45
CA LEU A 118 13.94 -3.97 -2.37
C LEU A 118 13.34 -2.86 -1.49
N ARG A 119 13.14 -3.16 -0.19
CA ARG A 119 12.74 -2.17 0.79
C ARG A 119 13.93 -1.69 1.62
N GLY A 120 13.94 -0.41 1.96
CA GLY A 120 14.93 0.17 2.85
C GLY A 120 14.60 1.62 3.18
N GLY A 121 14.80 2.04 4.43
CA GLY A 121 14.59 3.42 4.84
C GLY A 121 15.90 4.21 4.75
N ALA A 122 15.95 5.24 3.91
CA ALA A 122 17.06 6.19 3.86
C ALA A 122 16.89 7.31 4.88
N PHE A 123 15.65 7.66 5.22
CA PHE A 123 15.26 8.55 6.32
C PHE A 123 14.52 7.75 7.38
N LYS A 124 14.71 8.07 8.66
CA LYS A 124 14.11 7.30 9.75
C LYS A 124 13.37 8.21 10.73
N PRO A 125 12.03 8.02 10.89
CA PRO A 125 11.27 8.73 11.92
C PRO A 125 11.61 8.16 13.29
N ARG A 126 12.31 8.93 14.11
CA ARG A 126 12.74 8.51 15.46
C ARG A 126 12.06 9.31 16.53
N THR A 127 11.71 8.64 17.63
CA THR A 127 11.18 9.31 18.83
C THR A 127 12.27 10.16 19.50
N SER A 128 13.53 9.70 19.46
CA SER A 128 14.67 10.46 19.98
C SER A 128 15.47 11.10 18.83
N PRO A 129 15.80 12.39 18.90
CA PRO A 129 16.62 13.06 17.90
C PRO A 129 18.09 12.57 17.92
N TYR A 130 18.50 11.86 18.95
CA TYR A 130 19.85 11.32 19.11
C TYR A 130 20.02 9.91 18.51
N SER A 131 18.92 9.28 18.09
CA SER A 131 18.96 7.98 17.40
C SER A 131 19.39 8.17 15.95
N PHE A 132 19.85 7.09 15.31
CA PHE A 132 20.22 7.09 13.90
C PHE A 132 19.05 7.59 13.02
N GLN A 133 19.26 8.68 12.30
CA GLN A 133 18.22 9.35 11.50
C GLN A 133 18.16 8.86 10.04
N GLY A 134 19.02 7.91 9.66
CA GLY A 134 19.23 7.47 8.29
C GLY A 134 20.39 8.20 7.59
N LEU A 135 20.76 7.70 6.42
CA LEU A 135 21.83 8.27 5.58
C LEU A 135 21.32 9.39 4.63
N GLY A 136 20.03 9.67 4.65
CA GLY A 136 19.44 10.70 3.79
C GLY A 136 19.64 10.39 2.29
N LYS A 137 20.04 11.41 1.52
CA LYS A 137 20.23 11.27 0.07
C LYS A 137 21.25 10.19 -0.30
N GLU A 138 22.33 10.03 0.45
CA GLU A 138 23.34 9.00 0.21
C GLU A 138 22.71 7.61 0.31
N GLY A 139 21.89 7.37 1.36
CA GLY A 139 21.14 6.12 1.51
C GLY A 139 20.16 5.85 0.36
N LEU A 140 19.53 6.88 -0.21
CA LEU A 140 18.68 6.73 -1.42
C LEU A 140 19.50 6.28 -2.63
N VAL A 141 20.68 6.88 -2.83
CA VAL A 141 21.59 6.52 -3.93
C VAL A 141 22.06 5.07 -3.79
N ASP A 142 22.44 4.65 -2.59
CA ASP A 142 22.92 3.29 -2.34
C ASP A 142 21.80 2.26 -2.51
N LEU A 143 20.60 2.57 -2.02
CA LEU A 143 19.42 1.71 -2.19
C LEU A 143 19.08 1.52 -3.67
N ARG A 144 19.08 2.62 -4.46
CA ARG A 144 18.81 2.58 -5.90
C ARG A 144 19.86 1.76 -6.65
N LYS A 145 21.14 2.00 -6.38
CA LYS A 145 22.26 1.23 -6.99
C LYS A 145 22.13 -0.27 -6.72
N ALA A 146 21.81 -0.64 -5.47
CA ALA A 146 21.66 -2.05 -5.11
C ALA A 146 20.46 -2.70 -5.82
N ALA A 147 19.34 -1.98 -5.92
CA ALA A 147 18.15 -2.45 -6.61
C ALA A 147 18.41 -2.63 -8.11
N ASP A 148 19.02 -1.63 -8.77
CA ASP A 148 19.35 -1.70 -10.21
C ASP A 148 20.29 -2.87 -10.52
N HIS A 149 21.30 -3.10 -9.65
CA HIS A 149 22.25 -4.19 -9.85
C HIS A 149 21.59 -5.57 -9.90
N PHE A 150 20.53 -5.77 -9.12
CA PHE A 150 19.81 -7.05 -9.04
C PHE A 150 18.48 -7.08 -9.79
N GLY A 151 18.08 -6.00 -10.49
CA GLY A 151 16.81 -5.90 -11.19
C GLY A 151 15.64 -6.01 -10.19
N LEU A 152 15.64 -5.13 -9.19
CA LEU A 152 14.58 -4.97 -8.19
C LEU A 152 13.98 -3.57 -8.31
N ASP A 153 12.70 -3.44 -8.00
CA ASP A 153 12.10 -2.12 -7.73
C ASP A 153 12.51 -1.63 -6.34
N VAL A 154 12.45 -0.33 -6.12
CA VAL A 154 12.71 0.29 -4.81
C VAL A 154 11.41 0.73 -4.17
N ILE A 155 11.22 0.38 -2.89
CA ILE A 155 10.24 1.00 -2.01
C ILE A 155 10.96 1.63 -0.82
N THR A 156 10.77 2.94 -0.61
CA THR A 156 11.34 3.66 0.52
C THR A 156 10.36 4.65 1.13
N GLU A 157 10.52 4.91 2.44
CA GLU A 157 9.63 5.84 3.15
C GLU A 157 9.95 7.28 2.82
N VAL A 158 8.92 8.05 2.47
CA VAL A 158 8.94 9.51 2.43
C VAL A 158 8.24 10.04 3.69
N MET A 159 8.88 10.99 4.40
CA MET A 159 8.45 11.39 5.74
C MET A 159 7.63 12.68 5.76
N ASP A 160 7.83 13.55 4.80
CA ASP A 160 7.17 14.84 4.67
C ASP A 160 7.03 15.23 3.19
N ASP A 161 6.27 16.28 2.94
CA ASP A 161 5.97 16.77 1.60
C ASP A 161 7.16 17.46 0.92
N GLU A 162 8.10 18.04 1.69
CA GLU A 162 9.30 18.69 1.14
C GLU A 162 10.26 17.66 0.51
N HIS A 163 10.32 16.45 1.05
CA HIS A 163 11.18 15.39 0.54
C HIS A 163 10.58 14.56 -0.63
N VAL A 164 9.30 14.75 -0.96
CA VAL A 164 8.66 13.99 -2.07
C VAL A 164 9.44 14.12 -3.38
N PRO A 165 9.84 15.34 -3.86
CA PRO A 165 10.57 15.44 -5.14
C PRO A 165 11.97 14.82 -5.12
N LEU A 166 12.61 14.76 -3.94
CA LEU A 166 13.91 14.11 -3.79
C LEU A 166 13.75 12.58 -3.82
N VAL A 167 12.84 12.03 -3.02
CA VAL A 167 12.65 10.59 -2.89
C VAL A 167 12.14 9.98 -4.19
N GLU A 168 11.28 10.69 -4.93
CA GLU A 168 10.74 10.26 -6.23
C GLU A 168 11.83 9.92 -7.25
N GLN A 169 12.98 10.60 -7.20
CA GLN A 169 14.10 10.34 -8.12
C GLN A 169 14.78 8.99 -7.92
N PHE A 170 14.54 8.32 -6.77
CA PHE A 170 15.26 7.11 -6.36
C PHE A 170 14.34 5.93 -6.05
N THR A 171 13.01 6.13 -6.09
CA THR A 171 12.05 5.08 -5.71
C THR A 171 11.06 4.77 -6.82
N ASP A 172 10.62 3.52 -6.89
CA ASP A 172 9.52 3.10 -7.77
C ASP A 172 8.18 3.07 -7.01
N ILE A 173 8.24 3.05 -5.67
CA ILE A 173 7.07 3.02 -4.80
C ILE A 173 7.36 3.90 -3.58
N PHE A 174 6.52 4.89 -3.30
CA PHE A 174 6.56 5.59 -2.02
C PHE A 174 5.97 4.72 -0.92
N GLN A 175 6.63 4.66 0.24
CA GLN A 175 6.02 4.18 1.45
C GLN A 175 5.61 5.36 2.34
N ILE A 176 4.34 5.40 2.74
CA ILE A 176 3.86 6.29 3.79
C ILE A 176 3.81 5.48 5.08
N GLY A 177 4.65 5.86 6.04
CA GLY A 177 4.72 5.18 7.33
C GLY A 177 3.42 5.32 8.13
N ALA A 178 3.15 4.36 9.02
CA ALA A 178 1.92 4.33 9.82
C ALA A 178 1.70 5.59 10.68
N ARG A 179 2.78 6.25 11.12
CA ARG A 179 2.70 7.53 11.86
C ARG A 179 2.25 8.69 10.98
N ASN A 180 2.47 8.60 9.67
CA ASN A 180 2.13 9.61 8.67
C ASN A 180 0.84 9.28 7.89
N MET A 181 0.09 8.24 8.28
CA MET A 181 -1.16 7.88 7.60
C MET A 181 -2.16 9.04 7.53
N GLN A 182 -2.16 9.90 8.53
CA GLN A 182 -3.02 11.09 8.59
C GLN A 182 -2.25 12.41 8.39
N ASN A 183 -1.04 12.36 7.87
CA ASN A 183 -0.32 13.55 7.42
C ASN A 183 -0.89 14.00 6.06
N PHE A 184 -2.00 14.73 6.08
CA PHE A 184 -2.74 15.09 4.88
C PHE A 184 -1.95 15.98 3.92
N SER A 185 -0.97 16.77 4.38
CA SER A 185 -0.08 17.53 3.48
C SER A 185 0.78 16.57 2.65
N LEU A 186 1.38 15.58 3.29
CA LEU A 186 2.16 14.53 2.62
C LEU A 186 1.29 13.68 1.67
N LEU A 187 0.08 13.27 2.09
CA LEU A 187 -0.84 12.51 1.24
C LEU A 187 -1.22 13.29 -0.03
N LYS A 188 -1.50 14.59 0.09
CA LYS A 188 -1.76 15.47 -1.05
C LYS A 188 -0.53 15.64 -1.95
N ALA A 189 0.68 15.67 -1.38
CA ALA A 189 1.91 15.82 -2.16
C ALA A 189 2.18 14.56 -3.00
N VAL A 190 2.14 13.37 -2.41
CA VAL A 190 2.31 12.10 -3.18
C VAL A 190 1.14 11.83 -4.12
N GLY A 191 -0.06 12.31 -3.80
CA GLY A 191 -1.24 12.25 -4.66
C GLY A 191 -1.10 13.02 -5.97
N LYS A 192 -0.22 14.04 -6.03
CA LYS A 192 0.07 14.81 -7.26
C LYS A 192 1.09 14.13 -8.18
N THR A 193 1.76 13.09 -7.70
CA THR A 193 2.71 12.30 -8.49
C THR A 193 1.99 11.13 -9.16
N GLN A 194 2.70 10.41 -10.05
CA GLN A 194 2.22 9.14 -10.60
C GLN A 194 3.00 7.94 -10.05
N THR A 195 3.89 8.16 -9.10
CA THR A 195 4.64 7.10 -8.41
C THR A 195 3.70 6.32 -7.49
N PRO A 196 3.64 4.98 -7.59
CA PRO A 196 2.84 4.14 -6.72
C PRO A 196 3.06 4.42 -5.23
N VAL A 197 2.01 4.30 -4.43
CA VAL A 197 2.03 4.61 -2.99
C VAL A 197 1.58 3.41 -2.17
N MET A 198 2.43 2.94 -1.25
CA MET A 198 2.04 2.05 -0.17
C MET A 198 1.68 2.86 1.08
N LEU A 199 0.41 2.86 1.46
CA LEU A 199 -0.08 3.48 2.68
C LEU A 199 -0.13 2.45 3.81
N LYS A 200 0.71 2.61 4.83
CA LYS A 200 0.66 1.74 6.02
C LYS A 200 -0.44 2.19 6.97
N ARG A 201 -1.30 1.25 7.37
CA ARG A 201 -2.36 1.48 8.37
C ARG A 201 -1.78 2.02 9.67
N GLY A 202 -2.36 3.09 10.18
CA GLY A 202 -2.03 3.65 11.49
C GLY A 202 -2.37 2.69 12.63
N MET A 203 -1.55 2.68 13.70
CA MET A 203 -1.67 1.74 14.80
C MET A 203 -3.00 1.82 15.57
N SER A 204 -3.72 2.93 15.46
CA SER A 204 -5.03 3.14 16.10
C SER A 204 -6.11 3.53 15.08
N ALA A 205 -5.86 3.25 13.80
CA ALA A 205 -6.75 3.61 12.71
C ALA A 205 -7.85 2.57 12.49
N THR A 206 -9.07 3.05 12.33
CA THR A 206 -10.20 2.25 11.83
C THR A 206 -10.02 1.94 10.35
N VAL A 207 -10.84 1.04 9.81
CA VAL A 207 -10.88 0.77 8.36
C VAL A 207 -11.27 2.03 7.58
N ASP A 208 -12.25 2.78 8.09
CA ASP A 208 -12.70 4.02 7.46
C ASP A 208 -11.60 5.10 7.44
N ASP A 209 -10.78 5.20 8.50
CA ASP A 209 -9.64 6.11 8.52
C ASP A 209 -8.63 5.77 7.42
N VAL A 210 -8.35 4.48 7.21
CA VAL A 210 -7.46 4.02 6.14
C VAL A 210 -8.03 4.37 4.76
N LEU A 211 -9.30 4.06 4.52
CA LEU A 211 -9.95 4.34 3.23
C LEU A 211 -10.02 5.85 2.97
N ASN A 212 -10.36 6.66 3.97
CA ASN A 212 -10.34 8.12 3.84
C ASN A 212 -8.92 8.65 3.56
N ALA A 213 -7.88 8.05 4.14
CA ALA A 213 -6.50 8.45 3.85
C ALA A 213 -6.10 8.10 2.40
N THR A 214 -6.52 6.94 1.86
CA THR A 214 -6.31 6.63 0.44
C THR A 214 -7.05 7.59 -0.48
N GLU A 215 -8.23 8.06 -0.09
CA GLU A 215 -9.01 9.04 -0.85
C GLU A 215 -8.27 10.39 -0.99
N TYR A 216 -7.49 10.84 0.01
CA TYR A 216 -6.65 12.03 -0.11
C TYR A 216 -5.58 11.89 -1.20
N ILE A 217 -5.04 10.69 -1.40
CA ILE A 217 -4.06 10.41 -2.45
C ILE A 217 -4.77 10.37 -3.81
N ALA A 218 -5.89 9.64 -3.90
CA ALA A 218 -6.68 9.50 -5.12
C ALA A 218 -7.23 10.85 -5.62
N ALA A 219 -7.68 11.72 -4.71
CA ALA A 219 -8.14 13.07 -5.02
C ALA A 219 -7.05 13.96 -5.64
N GLY A 220 -5.78 13.64 -5.46
CA GLY A 220 -4.65 14.29 -6.13
C GLY A 220 -4.41 13.79 -7.56
N GLY A 221 -5.09 12.72 -7.99
CA GLY A 221 -4.96 12.08 -9.30
C GLY A 221 -4.07 10.83 -9.33
N ASN A 222 -3.54 10.39 -8.18
CA ASN A 222 -2.76 9.16 -8.09
C ASN A 222 -3.64 7.99 -7.61
N HIS A 223 -3.96 7.08 -8.52
CA HIS A 223 -4.78 5.89 -8.24
C HIS A 223 -3.94 4.61 -8.05
N GLN A 224 -2.60 4.72 -8.10
CA GLN A 224 -1.69 3.59 -7.92
C GLN A 224 -1.40 3.38 -6.43
N ILE A 225 -2.41 2.98 -5.67
CA ILE A 225 -2.36 2.88 -4.21
C ILE A 225 -2.43 1.41 -3.79
N MET A 226 -1.65 1.04 -2.78
CA MET A 226 -1.76 -0.21 -2.04
C MET A 226 -1.81 0.08 -0.54
N ILE A 227 -2.50 -0.76 0.22
CA ILE A 227 -2.65 -0.63 1.67
C ILE A 227 -1.79 -1.68 2.35
N ALA A 228 -1.05 -1.33 3.41
CA ALA A 228 -0.30 -2.29 4.19
C ALA A 228 -0.89 -2.45 5.60
N GLU A 229 -1.36 -3.68 5.90
CA GLU A 229 -1.70 -4.08 7.27
C GLU A 229 -0.41 -4.42 8.02
N ARG A 230 -0.18 -3.75 9.16
CA ARG A 230 1.06 -3.84 9.95
C ARG A 230 0.83 -4.02 11.45
N GLY A 231 -0.38 -4.34 11.83
CA GLY A 231 -0.80 -4.48 13.20
C GLY A 231 -1.32 -3.18 13.84
N ILE A 232 -2.21 -3.34 14.77
CA ILE A 232 -2.84 -2.27 15.56
C ILE A 232 -2.45 -2.37 17.03
N ARG A 233 -2.52 -1.27 17.74
CA ARG A 233 -2.36 -1.25 19.20
C ARG A 233 -3.61 -1.84 19.85
N THR A 234 -3.38 -2.78 20.76
CA THR A 234 -4.40 -3.36 21.61
C THR A 234 -3.97 -3.23 23.08
N PHE A 235 -4.75 -3.78 23.98
CA PHE A 235 -4.44 -3.82 25.41
C PHE A 235 -3.25 -4.75 25.73
N ASP A 236 -2.97 -5.75 24.87
CA ASP A 236 -1.86 -6.70 25.06
C ASP A 236 -0.78 -6.41 24.01
N ASN A 237 0.37 -5.91 24.46
CA ASN A 237 1.55 -5.62 23.67
C ASN A 237 2.83 -6.19 24.30
N LYS A 238 2.67 -7.18 25.20
CA LYS A 238 3.80 -7.78 25.93
C LYS A 238 4.64 -8.69 25.03
N TYR A 239 3.99 -9.48 24.18
CA TYR A 239 4.64 -10.53 23.40
C TYR A 239 4.85 -10.16 21.93
N THR A 240 3.99 -9.32 21.39
CA THR A 240 4.11 -8.75 20.05
C THR A 240 4.07 -7.24 20.13
N ARG A 241 4.73 -6.57 19.19
CA ARG A 241 4.76 -5.11 19.12
C ARG A 241 3.36 -4.51 18.85
N ASN A 242 2.59 -5.19 18.00
CA ASN A 242 1.21 -4.85 17.67
C ASN A 242 0.42 -6.14 17.39
N THR A 243 -0.89 -6.10 17.59
CA THR A 243 -1.76 -7.20 17.20
C THR A 243 -1.93 -7.18 15.68
N PHE A 244 -1.48 -8.23 15.00
CA PHE A 244 -1.69 -8.37 13.56
C PHE A 244 -3.15 -8.66 13.27
N ASP A 245 -3.82 -7.75 12.57
CA ASP A 245 -5.23 -7.87 12.23
C ASP A 245 -5.39 -8.57 10.88
N ALA A 246 -5.20 -9.90 10.88
CA ALA A 246 -5.37 -10.69 9.65
C ALA A 246 -6.80 -10.61 9.10
N GLY A 247 -7.79 -10.41 9.97
CA GLY A 247 -9.20 -10.29 9.58
C GLY A 247 -9.51 -9.05 8.76
N VAL A 248 -8.71 -7.98 8.91
CA VAL A 248 -8.92 -6.75 8.13
C VAL A 248 -8.57 -6.92 6.66
N ILE A 249 -7.71 -7.89 6.30
CA ILE A 249 -7.29 -8.10 4.91
C ILE A 249 -8.51 -8.40 4.01
N PRO A 250 -9.32 -9.43 4.27
CA PRO A 250 -10.52 -9.70 3.48
C PRO A 250 -11.59 -8.61 3.60
N VAL A 251 -11.65 -7.89 4.73
CA VAL A 251 -12.56 -6.73 4.88
C VAL A 251 -12.16 -5.62 3.91
N LEU A 252 -10.88 -5.24 3.87
CA LEU A 252 -10.38 -4.25 2.92
C LEU A 252 -10.60 -4.69 1.47
N GLN A 253 -10.29 -5.93 1.14
CA GLN A 253 -10.51 -6.48 -0.22
C GLN A 253 -11.98 -6.44 -0.67
N LYS A 254 -12.92 -6.55 0.27
CA LYS A 254 -14.36 -6.40 0.00
C LYS A 254 -14.76 -4.94 -0.22
N LEU A 255 -14.17 -4.02 0.51
CA LEU A 255 -14.56 -2.59 0.50
C LEU A 255 -13.84 -1.80 -0.57
N THR A 256 -12.56 -2.10 -0.82
CA THR A 256 -11.72 -1.35 -1.77
C THR A 256 -11.12 -2.26 -2.84
N HIS A 257 -10.79 -1.67 -3.98
CA HIS A 257 -10.10 -2.32 -5.09
C HIS A 257 -8.57 -2.28 -4.97
N TYR A 258 -8.02 -1.59 -3.96
CA TYR A 258 -6.58 -1.50 -3.75
C TYR A 258 -5.99 -2.80 -3.22
N PRO A 259 -4.83 -3.26 -3.72
CA PRO A 259 -4.15 -4.44 -3.18
C PRO A 259 -3.76 -4.24 -1.72
N VAL A 260 -3.90 -5.31 -0.92
CA VAL A 260 -3.57 -5.30 0.50
C VAL A 260 -2.30 -6.11 0.74
N ILE A 261 -1.28 -5.47 1.28
CA ILE A 261 0.02 -6.04 1.62
C ILE A 261 0.08 -6.32 3.13
N ALA A 262 0.62 -7.46 3.53
CA ALA A 262 0.86 -7.75 4.93
C ALA A 262 2.29 -7.40 5.34
N ASP A 263 2.43 -6.73 6.48
CA ASP A 263 3.71 -6.37 7.11
C ASP A 263 3.85 -7.11 8.46
N PRO A 264 4.30 -8.36 8.42
CA PRO A 264 4.43 -9.17 9.63
C PRO A 264 5.56 -8.69 10.54
N SER A 265 6.62 -8.07 10.00
CA SER A 265 7.77 -7.59 10.78
C SER A 265 7.36 -6.53 11.80
N HIS A 266 6.61 -5.50 11.35
CA HIS A 266 6.18 -4.43 12.24
C HIS A 266 5.01 -4.81 13.15
N ALA A 267 4.24 -5.85 12.80
CA ALA A 267 3.24 -6.42 13.70
C ALA A 267 3.92 -7.25 14.80
N ALA A 268 4.80 -8.17 14.42
CA ALA A 268 5.48 -9.08 15.35
C ALA A 268 6.37 -8.34 16.36
N GLY A 269 7.29 -7.51 15.87
CA GLY A 269 8.32 -6.88 16.68
C GLY A 269 9.43 -7.82 17.17
N HIS A 270 9.26 -9.13 16.97
CA HIS A 270 10.20 -10.21 17.30
C HIS A 270 10.28 -11.22 16.17
N THR A 271 11.50 -11.63 15.83
CA THR A 271 11.82 -12.52 14.71
C THR A 271 11.02 -13.83 14.71
N GLU A 272 10.82 -14.43 15.89
CA GLU A 272 10.12 -15.72 16.05
C GLU A 272 8.67 -15.70 15.58
N PHE A 273 8.00 -14.53 15.61
CA PHE A 273 6.60 -14.38 15.21
C PHE A 273 6.43 -13.89 13.78
N VAL A 274 7.48 -13.40 13.10
CA VAL A 274 7.38 -12.88 11.73
C VAL A 274 6.88 -13.93 10.74
N THR A 275 7.48 -15.13 10.76
CA THR A 275 7.04 -16.21 9.86
C THR A 275 5.59 -16.64 10.11
N PRO A 276 5.14 -16.93 11.35
CA PRO A 276 3.72 -17.23 11.62
C PRO A 276 2.76 -16.17 11.11
N LEU A 277 3.07 -14.87 11.33
CA LEU A 277 2.21 -13.77 10.89
C LEU A 277 2.25 -13.58 9.36
N ALA A 278 3.39 -13.85 8.71
CA ALA A 278 3.49 -13.87 7.25
C ALA A 278 2.56 -14.93 6.64
N LEU A 279 2.52 -16.14 7.24
CA LEU A 279 1.61 -17.21 6.82
C LEU A 279 0.16 -16.84 7.05
N ALA A 280 -0.18 -16.23 8.20
CA ALA A 280 -1.53 -15.77 8.50
C ALA A 280 -2.01 -14.70 7.49
N GLY A 281 -1.19 -13.69 7.18
CA GLY A 281 -1.51 -12.68 6.18
C GLY A 281 -1.68 -13.28 4.76
N THR A 282 -0.82 -14.22 4.40
CA THR A 282 -0.93 -14.95 3.12
C THR A 282 -2.22 -15.76 3.05
N ALA A 283 -2.56 -16.48 4.13
CA ALA A 283 -3.78 -17.27 4.20
C ALA A 283 -5.06 -16.42 4.21
N ALA A 284 -4.97 -15.19 4.75
CA ALA A 284 -6.06 -14.22 4.71
C ALA A 284 -6.25 -13.55 3.33
N GLY A 285 -5.40 -13.88 2.34
CA GLY A 285 -5.53 -13.39 0.96
C GLY A 285 -4.72 -12.13 0.64
N ALA A 286 -3.69 -11.78 1.43
CA ALA A 286 -2.84 -10.63 1.10
C ALA A 286 -2.24 -10.74 -0.30
N SER A 287 -2.20 -9.62 -1.03
CA SER A 287 -1.60 -9.52 -2.37
C SER A 287 -0.06 -9.51 -2.34
N GLY A 288 0.55 -9.54 -1.16
CA GLY A 288 1.99 -9.58 -1.00
C GLY A 288 2.42 -9.40 0.46
N LEU A 289 3.73 -9.47 0.65
CA LEU A 289 4.37 -9.25 1.96
C LEU A 289 5.46 -8.18 1.84
N ILE A 290 5.62 -7.38 2.89
CA ILE A 290 6.79 -6.53 3.11
C ILE A 290 7.50 -6.97 4.39
N VAL A 291 8.77 -7.37 4.29
CA VAL A 291 9.50 -8.04 5.37
C VAL A 291 10.87 -7.39 5.59
N GLU A 292 11.25 -7.25 6.84
CA GLU A 292 12.59 -6.79 7.21
C GLU A 292 13.57 -7.95 7.31
N ILE A 293 14.74 -7.80 6.67
CA ILE A 293 15.84 -8.76 6.69
C ILE A 293 17.14 -8.06 7.08
N HIS A 294 17.99 -8.75 7.80
CA HIS A 294 19.30 -8.26 8.19
C HIS A 294 20.26 -9.43 8.39
N ASP A 295 21.50 -9.31 7.99
CA ASP A 295 22.50 -10.37 8.15
C ASP A 295 23.06 -10.46 9.58
N ASP A 296 23.04 -9.36 10.32
CA ASP A 296 23.41 -9.26 11.74
C ASP A 296 22.41 -8.43 12.55
N PRO A 297 21.20 -8.97 12.85
CA PRO A 297 20.15 -8.23 13.53
C PRO A 297 20.55 -7.69 14.92
N ALA A 298 21.53 -8.30 15.58
CA ALA A 298 21.97 -7.86 16.91
C ALA A 298 22.68 -6.49 16.88
N HIS A 299 23.29 -6.13 15.75
CA HIS A 299 24.01 -4.88 15.56
C HIS A 299 23.28 -3.92 14.59
N ALA A 300 22.06 -4.23 14.19
CA ALA A 300 21.26 -3.36 13.33
C ALA A 300 21.00 -2.00 13.99
N LEU A 301 21.15 -0.92 13.21
CA LEU A 301 20.93 0.44 13.67
C LEU A 301 19.44 0.75 13.92
N SER A 302 18.53 -0.08 13.38
CA SER A 302 17.09 0.03 13.62
C SER A 302 16.38 -1.31 13.49
N ASP A 303 15.37 -1.54 14.36
CA ASP A 303 14.40 -2.64 14.34
C ASP A 303 15.01 -4.06 14.21
N GLY A 304 16.26 -4.25 14.70
CA GLY A 304 16.97 -5.55 14.67
C GLY A 304 16.16 -6.73 15.22
N PRO A 305 15.49 -6.62 16.38
CA PRO A 305 14.73 -7.73 16.98
C PRO A 305 13.67 -8.35 16.06
N GLN A 306 13.16 -7.65 15.07
CA GLN A 306 12.13 -8.13 14.13
C GLN A 306 12.68 -8.53 12.75
N ALA A 307 13.93 -8.24 12.46
CA ALA A 307 14.53 -8.55 11.17
C ALA A 307 14.90 -10.04 11.06
N LEU A 308 14.48 -10.67 9.95
CA LEU A 308 14.84 -12.05 9.67
C LEU A 308 16.28 -12.15 9.16
N GLN A 309 17.03 -13.13 9.64
CA GLN A 309 18.28 -13.50 9.01
C GLN A 309 18.05 -14.15 7.64
N PRO A 310 19.05 -14.15 6.72
CA PRO A 310 18.90 -14.65 5.36
C PRO A 310 18.28 -16.07 5.26
N ASP A 311 18.69 -17.00 6.10
CA ASP A 311 18.18 -18.38 6.07
C ASP A 311 16.76 -18.49 6.66
N GLN A 312 16.42 -17.67 7.66
CA GLN A 312 15.07 -17.57 8.19
C GLN A 312 14.13 -17.01 7.12
N PHE A 313 14.57 -15.96 6.39
CA PHE A 313 13.81 -15.37 5.29
C PHE A 313 13.54 -16.37 4.17
N LYS A 314 14.58 -17.09 3.68
CA LYS A 314 14.42 -18.16 2.68
C LYS A 314 13.43 -19.23 3.14
N THR A 315 13.51 -19.62 4.42
CA THR A 315 12.59 -20.60 5.00
C THR A 315 11.16 -20.08 5.05
N MET A 316 10.97 -18.82 5.45
CA MET A 316 9.65 -18.17 5.43
C MET A 316 9.06 -18.16 4.02
N VAL A 317 9.83 -17.77 3.00
CA VAL A 317 9.35 -17.73 1.60
C VAL A 317 8.92 -19.11 1.11
N LYS A 318 9.65 -20.17 1.43
CA LYS A 318 9.24 -21.54 1.09
C LYS A 318 7.89 -21.91 1.72
N LYS A 319 7.67 -21.56 2.99
CA LYS A 319 6.40 -21.81 3.69
C LYS A 319 5.26 -20.98 3.11
N VAL A 320 5.49 -19.69 2.82
CA VAL A 320 4.52 -18.80 2.17
C VAL A 320 4.09 -19.36 0.82
N ASN A 321 5.04 -19.82 -0.01
CA ASN A 321 4.73 -20.41 -1.31
C ASN A 321 3.93 -21.73 -1.18
N ALA A 322 4.15 -22.52 -0.15
CA ALA A 322 3.35 -23.72 0.13
C ALA A 322 1.90 -23.37 0.49
N VAL A 323 1.68 -22.36 1.33
CA VAL A 323 0.34 -21.84 1.67
C VAL A 323 -0.37 -21.32 0.41
N ARG A 324 0.31 -20.49 -0.39
CA ARG A 324 -0.26 -19.96 -1.65
C ARG A 324 -0.67 -21.07 -2.60
N LYS A 325 0.18 -22.08 -2.80
CA LYS A 325 -0.12 -23.23 -3.64
C LYS A 325 -1.34 -24.01 -3.13
N ALA A 326 -1.47 -24.18 -1.81
CA ALA A 326 -2.63 -24.83 -1.22
C ALA A 326 -3.92 -24.04 -1.48
N LEU A 327 -3.89 -22.71 -1.32
CA LEU A 327 -5.07 -21.86 -1.59
C LEU A 327 -5.47 -21.91 -3.07
N GLN A 328 -4.52 -21.86 -3.99
CA GLN A 328 -4.79 -21.92 -5.45
C GLN A 328 -5.40 -23.24 -5.90
N ALA A 329 -5.23 -24.33 -5.14
CA ALA A 329 -5.83 -25.62 -5.47
C ALA A 329 -7.36 -25.68 -5.22
N PHE A 330 -7.93 -24.68 -4.56
CA PHE A 330 -9.37 -24.60 -4.23
C PHE A 330 -10.09 -23.45 -4.96
N ASN A 331 -9.38 -22.66 -5.76
CA ASN A 331 -9.91 -21.66 -6.67
C ASN A 331 -9.96 -22.24 -8.09
#